data_b5b67352ab2fd8a341e5be373259734b
#
_entry.id   b5b67352ab2fd8a341e5be373259734b
#
_cell.length_a   1.000
_cell.length_b   1.000
_cell.length_c   1.000
_cell.angle_alpha   90.00
_cell.angle_beta   90.00
_cell.angle_gamma   90.00
#
_symmetry.space_group_name_H-M   'P 1'
#
loop_
_entity.id
_entity.type
_entity.pdbx_description
1 polymer ?
#
loop_
_entity_poly.entity_id
_entity_poly.type
_entity_poly.pdbx_seq_one_letter_code
_entity_poly.pdbx_strand_id
1 'polypeptide(L)'
;MNEHIITATFPVLNMACAACSAVVEQTLKQQKGVIDATVNLAAAQATVQYDVRVTSPRKLAKAVKSAGFVLVEPSDDNAEVVAGYHRDRARRWRIRTIGSMIFFIPLMVLSMAMPVRCLLNFRWSLL
;
A
#
# COMPACT_ATOMS: atom_id res chain seq x y z
N MET A 1 -13.13 29.30 19.40
CA MET A 1 -12.16 28.87 18.35
C MET A 1 -11.04 28.15 19.08
N ASN A 2 -10.89 26.86 18.85
CA ASN A 2 -9.97 26.02 19.63
C ASN A 2 -8.58 26.07 18.98
N GLU A 3 -7.77 27.03 19.38
CA GLU A 3 -6.40 27.27 18.85
C GLU A 3 -5.40 26.12 19.10
N HIS A 4 -5.83 25.06 19.78
CA HIS A 4 -4.95 23.95 20.15
C HIS A 4 -5.21 22.66 19.35
N ILE A 5 -6.20 22.69 18.45
CA ILE A 5 -6.52 21.57 17.57
C ILE A 5 -5.72 21.72 16.28
N ILE A 6 -4.88 20.76 16.00
CA ILE A 6 -4.15 20.69 14.74
C ILE A 6 -4.56 19.46 13.95
N THR A 7 -4.54 19.60 12.64
CA THR A 7 -4.72 18.49 11.71
C THR A 7 -3.35 18.13 11.15
N ALA A 8 -2.91 16.91 11.37
CA ALA A 8 -1.65 16.41 10.83
C ALA A 8 -1.86 15.10 10.06
N THR A 9 -1.10 14.95 8.99
CA THR A 9 -1.12 13.75 8.16
C THR A 9 0.16 12.95 8.39
N PHE A 10 0.00 11.69 8.75
CA PHE A 10 1.11 10.79 9.05
C PHE A 10 1.13 9.63 8.05
N PRO A 11 2.29 9.30 7.47
CA PRO A 11 2.44 8.05 6.72
C PRO A 11 2.27 6.85 7.67
N VAL A 12 1.49 5.86 7.23
CA VAL A 12 1.28 4.62 7.98
C VAL A 12 1.77 3.45 7.14
N LEU A 13 2.71 2.70 7.67
CA LEU A 13 3.29 1.54 7.01
C LEU A 13 2.59 0.26 7.47
N ASN A 14 2.75 -0.81 6.69
CA ASN A 14 2.17 -2.12 6.95
C ASN A 14 0.65 -2.26 6.76
N MET A 15 -0.02 -1.29 6.14
CA MET A 15 -1.42 -1.44 5.77
C MET A 15 -1.55 -2.15 4.42
N ALA A 16 -2.06 -3.37 4.41
CA ALA A 16 -2.24 -4.18 3.20
C ALA A 16 -3.71 -4.43 2.85
N CYS A 17 -4.65 -4.12 3.75
CA CYS A 17 -6.07 -4.43 3.57
C CYS A 17 -6.99 -3.32 4.12
N ALA A 18 -8.24 -3.28 3.63
CA ALA A 18 -9.24 -2.32 4.09
C ALA A 18 -9.58 -2.49 5.59
N ALA A 19 -9.60 -3.73 6.09
CA ALA A 19 -9.78 -3.99 7.51
C ALA A 19 -8.63 -3.40 8.34
N CYS A 20 -7.40 -3.41 7.81
CA CYS A 20 -6.24 -2.81 8.47
C CYS A 20 -6.40 -1.30 8.65
N SER A 21 -6.89 -0.59 7.63
CA SER A 21 -7.14 0.85 7.72
C SER A 21 -8.23 1.18 8.75
N ALA A 22 -9.29 0.37 8.83
CA ALA A 22 -10.34 0.52 9.84
C ALA A 22 -9.81 0.33 11.28
N VAL A 23 -8.94 -0.66 11.50
CA VAL A 23 -8.31 -0.90 12.81
C VAL A 23 -7.42 0.29 13.21
N VAL A 24 -6.62 0.81 12.30
CA VAL A 24 -5.77 1.99 12.57
C VAL A 24 -6.63 3.21 12.88
N GLU A 25 -7.67 3.47 12.11
CA GLU A 25 -8.60 4.57 12.33
C GLU A 25 -9.28 4.48 13.69
N GLN A 26 -9.80 3.31 14.04
CA GLN A 26 -10.44 3.08 15.33
C GLN A 26 -9.45 3.22 16.49
N THR A 27 -8.23 2.71 16.33
CA THR A 27 -7.17 2.84 17.34
C THR A 27 -6.81 4.30 17.59
N LEU A 28 -6.74 5.10 16.53
CA LEU A 28 -6.47 6.54 16.62
C LEU A 28 -7.64 7.30 17.29
N LYS A 29 -8.89 7.02 16.90
CA LYS A 29 -10.09 7.64 17.48
C LYS A 29 -10.28 7.32 18.97
N GLN A 30 -9.78 6.18 19.43
CA GLN A 30 -9.82 5.80 20.86
C GLN A 30 -8.78 6.53 21.72
N GLN A 31 -7.83 7.22 21.11
CA GLN A 31 -6.80 7.93 21.88
C GLN A 31 -7.36 9.24 22.48
N LYS A 32 -7.01 9.47 23.75
CA LYS A 32 -7.38 10.72 24.43
C LYS A 32 -6.78 11.92 23.70
N GLY A 33 -7.62 12.90 23.40
CA GLY A 33 -7.21 14.12 22.71
C GLY A 33 -7.28 14.04 21.19
N VAL A 34 -7.70 12.93 20.62
CA VAL A 34 -8.04 12.81 19.19
C VAL A 34 -9.52 13.17 19.02
N ILE A 35 -9.80 14.09 18.09
CA ILE A 35 -11.15 14.56 17.77
C ILE A 35 -11.70 13.76 16.61
N ASP A 36 -10.89 13.62 15.55
CA ASP A 36 -11.22 12.80 14.40
C ASP A 36 -9.95 12.18 13.78
N ALA A 37 -10.11 11.05 13.13
CA ALA A 37 -9.05 10.37 12.41
C ALA A 37 -9.62 9.71 11.16
N THR A 38 -8.98 9.91 10.04
CA THR A 38 -9.34 9.30 8.76
C THR A 38 -8.10 8.64 8.14
N VAL A 39 -8.24 7.42 7.68
CA VAL A 39 -7.14 6.66 7.10
C VAL A 39 -7.38 6.42 5.60
N ASN A 40 -6.44 6.87 4.79
CA ASN A 40 -6.43 6.62 3.35
C ASN A 40 -5.49 5.45 3.03
N LEU A 41 -6.07 4.30 2.70
CA LEU A 41 -5.30 3.09 2.36
C LEU A 41 -4.50 3.25 1.07
N ALA A 42 -5.04 3.94 0.06
CA ALA A 42 -4.38 4.10 -1.24
C ALA A 42 -3.12 4.96 -1.13
N ALA A 43 -3.21 6.05 -0.36
CA ALA A 43 -2.07 6.93 -0.07
C ALA A 43 -1.15 6.40 1.05
N ALA A 44 -1.59 5.37 1.79
CA ALA A 44 -0.94 4.87 3.01
C ALA A 44 -0.70 5.99 4.04
N GLN A 45 -1.74 6.82 4.28
CA GLN A 45 -1.68 7.98 5.15
C GLN A 45 -2.87 8.00 6.11
N ALA A 46 -2.62 8.47 7.33
CA ALA A 46 -3.63 8.78 8.33
C ALA A 46 -3.66 10.29 8.59
N THR A 47 -4.80 10.90 8.41
CA THR A 47 -5.05 12.30 8.77
C THR A 47 -5.74 12.32 10.12
N VAL A 48 -5.13 12.98 11.10
CA VAL A 48 -5.61 12.99 12.49
C VAL A 48 -5.78 14.44 12.95
N GLN A 49 -6.96 14.74 13.50
CA GLN A 49 -7.21 15.97 14.23
C GLN A 49 -7.07 15.71 15.73
N TYR A 50 -6.14 16.37 16.36
CA TYR A 50 -5.88 16.17 17.78
C TYR A 50 -5.51 17.45 18.50
N ASP A 51 -5.72 17.47 19.81
CA ASP A 51 -5.32 18.56 20.70
C ASP A 51 -3.87 18.32 21.17
N VAL A 52 -2.99 19.26 20.85
CA VAL A 52 -1.56 19.20 21.19
C VAL A 52 -1.28 19.25 22.69
N ARG A 53 -2.23 19.70 23.49
CA ARG A 53 -2.10 19.76 24.96
C ARG A 53 -2.36 18.39 25.61
N VAL A 54 -3.16 17.54 24.98
CA VAL A 54 -3.59 16.26 25.51
C VAL A 54 -2.77 15.12 24.96
N THR A 55 -2.47 15.17 23.65
CA THR A 55 -1.74 14.11 22.97
C THR A 55 -0.59 14.65 22.13
N SER A 56 0.30 13.75 21.76
CA SER A 56 1.46 14.09 20.92
C SER A 56 1.60 13.02 19.82
N PRO A 57 2.26 13.35 18.69
CA PRO A 57 2.52 12.39 17.61
C PRO A 57 3.16 11.08 18.08
N ARG A 58 4.08 11.17 19.05
CA ARG A 58 4.73 10.00 19.65
C ARG A 58 3.78 9.05 20.37
N LYS A 59 2.77 9.60 21.07
CA LYS A 59 1.74 8.79 21.73
C LYS A 59 0.86 8.08 20.70
N LEU A 60 0.48 8.79 19.62
CA LEU A 60 -0.27 8.22 18.51
C LEU A 60 0.52 7.11 17.80
N ALA A 61 1.79 7.35 17.52
CA ALA A 61 2.68 6.35 16.93
C ALA A 61 2.81 5.09 17.81
N LYS A 62 2.92 5.27 19.13
CA LYS A 62 2.96 4.15 20.08
C LYS A 62 1.66 3.35 20.09
N ALA A 63 0.52 4.01 20.05
CA ALA A 63 -0.80 3.35 20.01
C ALA A 63 -0.99 2.55 18.72
N VAL A 64 -0.62 3.11 17.57
CA VAL A 64 -0.69 2.44 16.27
C VAL A 64 0.30 1.27 16.21
N LYS A 65 1.48 1.42 16.82
CA LYS A 65 2.48 0.35 16.92
C LYS A 65 1.98 -0.83 17.75
N SER A 66 1.24 -0.60 18.81
CA SER A 66 0.63 -1.68 19.64
C SER A 66 -0.44 -2.46 18.85
N ALA A 67 -1.05 -1.85 17.85
CA ALA A 67 -1.98 -2.51 16.91
C ALA A 67 -1.27 -3.23 15.73
N GLY A 68 0.07 -3.23 15.70
CA GLY A 68 0.86 -3.92 14.67
C GLY A 68 1.22 -3.09 13.44
N PHE A 69 0.94 -1.78 13.45
CA PHE A 69 1.23 -0.87 12.34
C PHE A 69 2.32 0.13 12.74
N VAL A 70 2.92 0.79 11.75
CA VAL A 70 3.96 1.78 11.99
C VAL A 70 3.48 3.13 11.48
N LEU A 71 3.23 4.05 12.41
CA LEU A 71 2.98 5.45 12.10
C LEU A 71 4.30 6.20 12.14
N VAL A 72 4.66 6.83 11.02
CA VAL A 72 5.92 7.57 10.88
C VAL A 72 5.67 9.02 11.23
N GLU A 73 6.44 9.55 12.18
CA GLU A 73 6.39 10.98 12.49
C GLU A 73 6.96 11.79 11.32
N PRO A 74 6.38 12.95 10.99
CA PRO A 74 6.92 13.83 9.96
C PRO A 74 8.19 14.51 10.49
N SER A 75 9.31 13.81 10.45
CA SER A 75 10.65 14.36 10.68
C SER A 75 11.46 14.18 9.40
N ASP A 76 12.38 15.08 9.12
CA ASP A 76 13.19 15.06 7.90
C ASP A 76 13.95 13.75 7.74
N ASP A 77 14.38 13.12 8.82
CA ASP A 77 15.04 11.81 8.81
C ASP A 77 14.14 10.64 8.38
N ASN A 78 12.82 10.79 8.53
CA ASN A 78 11.86 9.73 8.19
C ASN A 78 11.29 9.84 6.77
N ALA A 79 11.48 10.97 6.09
CA ALA A 79 11.04 11.15 4.70
C ALA A 79 11.75 10.16 3.76
N GLU A 80 13.01 9.85 4.03
CA GLU A 80 13.80 8.90 3.25
C GLU A 80 13.35 7.45 3.46
N VAL A 81 12.94 7.09 4.68
CA VAL A 81 12.38 5.77 5.02
C VAL A 81 11.05 5.55 4.29
N VAL A 82 10.18 6.55 4.26
CA VAL A 82 8.90 6.50 3.56
C VAL A 82 9.11 6.40 2.05
N ALA A 83 10.03 7.20 1.49
CA ALA A 83 10.38 7.15 0.07
C ALA A 83 11.00 5.81 -0.34
N GLY A 84 11.80 5.21 0.54
CA GLY A 84 12.37 3.87 0.37
C GLY A 84 11.27 2.79 0.30
N TYR A 85 10.33 2.82 1.24
CA TYR A 85 9.21 1.87 1.29
C TYR A 85 8.34 1.90 0.04
N HIS A 86 8.04 3.09 -0.50
CA HIS A 86 7.28 3.22 -1.75
C HIS A 86 8.06 2.70 -2.96
N ARG A 87 9.38 2.93 -3.02
CA ARG A 87 10.26 2.41 -4.08
C ARG A 87 10.34 0.89 -4.06
N ASP A 88 10.49 0.28 -2.90
CA ASP A 88 10.59 -1.17 -2.75
C ASP A 88 9.26 -1.88 -3.06
N ARG A 89 8.13 -1.24 -2.74
CA ARG A 89 6.80 -1.74 -3.11
C ARG A 89 6.63 -1.72 -4.63
N ALA A 90 6.97 -0.63 -5.29
CA ALA A 90 6.90 -0.51 -6.76
C ALA A 90 7.84 -1.50 -7.47
N ARG A 91 9.04 -1.71 -6.94
CA ARG A 91 10.01 -2.67 -7.49
C ARG A 91 9.50 -4.12 -7.40
N ARG A 92 8.90 -4.51 -6.29
CA ARG A 92 8.32 -5.86 -6.12
C ARG A 92 7.18 -6.13 -7.09
N TRP A 93 6.33 -5.15 -7.36
CA TRP A 93 5.27 -5.26 -8.35
C TRP A 93 5.83 -5.43 -9.76
N ARG A 94 6.83 -4.64 -10.14
CA ARG A 94 7.50 -4.74 -11.46
C ARG A 94 8.11 -6.11 -11.69
N ILE A 95 8.82 -6.67 -10.72
CA ILE A 95 9.47 -7.98 -10.86
C ILE A 95 8.43 -9.09 -11.03
N ARG A 96 7.33 -9.04 -10.29
CA ARG A 96 6.22 -10.01 -10.43
C ARG A 96 5.54 -9.91 -11.79
N THR A 97 5.29 -8.71 -12.28
CA THR A 97 4.65 -8.47 -13.58
C THR A 97 5.56 -8.91 -14.74
N ILE A 98 6.85 -8.57 -14.69
CA ILE A 98 7.83 -8.98 -15.71
C ILE A 98 7.99 -10.50 -15.72
N GLY A 99 8.05 -11.14 -14.57
CA GLY A 99 8.11 -12.61 -14.46
C GLY A 99 6.90 -13.29 -15.11
N SER A 100 5.70 -12.78 -14.90
CA SER A 100 4.48 -13.31 -15.54
C SER A 100 4.49 -13.12 -17.05
N MET A 101 4.98 -11.98 -17.55
CA MET A 101 5.08 -11.70 -18.98
C MET A 101 6.06 -12.63 -19.69
N ILE A 102 7.20 -12.95 -19.07
CA ILE A 102 8.20 -13.86 -19.64
C ILE A 102 7.63 -15.27 -19.87
N PHE A 103 6.73 -15.72 -19.00
CA PHE A 103 6.04 -17.01 -19.17
C PHE A 103 4.86 -16.93 -20.13
N PHE A 104 4.14 -15.82 -20.17
CA PHE A 104 2.94 -15.67 -20.98
C PHE A 104 3.24 -15.54 -22.48
N ILE A 105 4.31 -14.82 -22.85
CA ILE A 105 4.69 -14.61 -24.26
C ILE A 105 5.01 -15.92 -24.98
N PRO A 106 5.87 -16.84 -24.47
CA PRO A 106 6.16 -18.08 -25.15
C PRO A 106 4.94 -19.01 -25.22
N LEU A 107 4.08 -18.98 -24.21
CA LEU A 107 2.86 -19.78 -24.19
C LEU A 107 1.86 -19.29 -25.25
N MET A 108 1.74 -17.99 -25.43
CA MET A 108 0.91 -17.40 -26.46
C MET A 108 1.44 -17.70 -27.87
N VAL A 109 2.76 -17.63 -28.07
CA VAL A 109 3.42 -17.96 -29.35
C VAL A 109 3.23 -19.45 -29.68
N LEU A 110 3.39 -20.35 -28.71
CA LEU A 110 3.12 -21.78 -28.86
C LEU A 110 1.65 -22.06 -29.18
N SER A 111 0.73 -21.37 -28.52
CA SER A 111 -0.71 -21.50 -28.77
C SER A 111 -1.11 -21.04 -30.17
N MET A 112 -0.47 -19.98 -30.70
CA MET A 112 -0.70 -19.54 -32.08
C MET A 112 0.02 -20.41 -33.12
N ALA A 113 1.17 -20.98 -32.78
CA ALA A 113 1.94 -21.82 -33.70
C ALA A 113 1.31 -23.22 -33.90
N MET A 114 0.61 -23.75 -32.89
CA MET A 114 -0.06 -25.05 -32.98
C MET A 114 -1.17 -25.12 -34.03
N PRO A 115 -2.13 -24.17 -34.13
CA PRO A 115 -3.18 -24.27 -35.14
C PRO A 115 -2.64 -24.10 -36.56
N VAL A 116 -1.58 -23.31 -36.75
CA VAL A 116 -0.95 -23.14 -38.07
C VAL A 116 -0.26 -24.45 -38.53
N ARG A 117 0.40 -25.15 -37.62
CA ARG A 117 0.99 -26.49 -37.94
C ARG A 117 -0.07 -27.54 -38.20
N CYS A 118 -1.18 -27.54 -37.49
CA CYS A 118 -2.28 -28.47 -37.71
C CYS A 118 -2.97 -28.23 -39.07
N LEU A 119 -3.16 -26.96 -39.46
CA LEU A 119 -3.71 -26.59 -40.77
C LEU A 119 -2.77 -26.92 -41.94
N LEU A 120 -1.46 -26.73 -41.76
CA LEU A 120 -0.47 -27.10 -42.78
C LEU A 120 -0.36 -28.61 -42.95
N ASN A 121 -0.40 -29.37 -41.88
CA ASN A 121 -0.33 -30.86 -41.95
C ASN A 121 -1.60 -31.46 -42.51
N PHE A 122 -2.77 -30.87 -42.23
CA PHE A 122 -4.05 -31.33 -42.82
C PHE A 122 -4.13 -31.08 -44.31
N ARG A 123 -3.49 -30.01 -44.80
CA ARG A 123 -3.46 -29.70 -46.24
C ARG A 123 -2.59 -30.64 -47.07
N TRP A 124 -1.56 -31.26 -46.45
CA TRP A 124 -0.71 -32.24 -47.11
C TRP A 124 -1.31 -33.66 -47.12
N SER A 125 -2.31 -33.95 -46.31
CA SER A 125 -2.98 -35.25 -46.26
C SER A 125 -4.13 -35.38 -47.26
N LEU A 126 -4.46 -34.34 -48.02
CA LEU A 126 -5.55 -34.30 -49.00
C LEU A 126 -5.06 -34.21 -50.47
N LEU A 127 -3.74 -34.25 -50.68
CA LEU A 127 -3.09 -34.36 -52.00
C LEU A 127 -2.39 -35.72 -52.14
#